data_43c0c3604dd5e3f6a62bbdd5ab7ae826
#
_entry.id   43c0c3604dd5e3f6a62bbdd5ab7ae826
#
_cell.length_a   1.000
_cell.length_b   1.000
_cell.length_c   1.000
_cell.angle_alpha   90.00
_cell.angle_beta   90.00
_cell.angle_gamma   90.00
#
_symmetry.space_group_name_H-M   'P 1'
#
loop_
_entity.id
_entity.type
_entity.pdbx_description
1 polymer ?
#
loop_
_entity_poly.entity_id
_entity_poly.type
_entity_poly.pdbx_seq_one_letter_code
_entity_poly.pdbx_strand_id
1 'polypeptide(L)'
;MRLAQQLYEGVDIKGNGTVGIITYLRTDSTRVSEEAENMARSYITEKYGEQYAGEGTVKKGGQKIQDAHEAIRPTDVARTPLEIKESLSRDQFRLYQLIWKRFMASRMTPAKYETTSVKIDGNGHRFTVAASKVIFDGFMSVYTMDDEDKAENRTLAKSIDKDTKLSLKEFDGEQHFTQPPAHYTEASLVRTLEELGIGRPSTYAPTITTILARHYVIKENKNLYVTELGEVVNKMMKEAFPTIVDVNFTANMEALLDGVSEGTVDWKTIVSNFYPDLEEAVQNAEKELEEVKVGDEESDEVCELCGRRMVIKYGPHGRFLACPGFPECRNTKPYYEKIGVACPKCGKDIVLKKTQKGRKYYGCIGNP
;
A
#
# COMPACT_ATOMS: atom_id res chain seq x y z
N MET A 1 -0.06 -1.61 -10.56
CA MET A 1 -0.65 -2.64 -11.46
C MET A 1 -0.29 -2.42 -12.93
N ARG A 2 -0.64 -1.28 -13.60
CA ARG A 2 -0.34 -1.08 -15.03
C ARG A 2 1.15 -1.25 -15.38
N LEU A 3 2.06 -0.70 -14.60
CA LEU A 3 3.50 -0.85 -14.83
C LEU A 3 3.95 -2.32 -14.69
N ALA A 4 3.46 -3.03 -13.67
CA ALA A 4 3.77 -4.44 -13.49
C ALA A 4 3.26 -5.28 -14.66
N GLN A 5 2.05 -4.96 -15.18
CA GLN A 5 1.51 -5.62 -16.38
C GLN A 5 2.43 -5.42 -17.59
N GLN A 6 2.93 -4.20 -17.80
CA GLN A 6 3.88 -3.92 -18.90
C GLN A 6 5.19 -4.69 -18.75
N LEU A 7 5.75 -4.78 -17.52
CA LEU A 7 6.98 -5.54 -17.28
C LEU A 7 6.78 -7.05 -17.50
N TYR A 8 5.58 -7.56 -17.24
CA TYR A 8 5.23 -8.96 -17.46
C TYR A 8 4.96 -9.26 -18.95
N GLU A 9 4.11 -8.45 -19.60
CA GLU A 9 3.74 -8.67 -21.02
C GLU A 9 4.91 -8.44 -21.97
N GLY A 10 5.81 -7.53 -21.62
CA GLY A 10 7.03 -7.28 -22.35
C GLY A 10 7.37 -5.80 -22.48
N VAL A 11 8.64 -5.54 -22.40
CA VAL A 11 9.26 -4.23 -22.67
C VAL A 11 10.35 -4.42 -23.71
N ASP A 12 10.58 -3.40 -24.53
CA ASP A 12 11.60 -3.47 -25.58
C ASP A 12 12.99 -3.25 -24.94
N ILE A 13 13.77 -4.32 -24.89
CA ILE A 13 15.13 -4.32 -24.36
C ILE A 13 16.12 -4.23 -25.51
N LYS A 14 16.94 -3.18 -25.50
CA LYS A 14 17.96 -2.95 -26.52
C LYS A 14 18.83 -4.20 -26.74
N GLY A 15 18.81 -4.72 -27.94
CA GLY A 15 19.53 -5.96 -28.32
C GLY A 15 18.80 -7.27 -28.09
N ASN A 16 17.68 -7.29 -27.37
CA ASN A 16 16.91 -8.50 -27.06
C ASN A 16 15.46 -8.48 -27.57
N GLY A 17 15.01 -7.34 -28.14
CA GLY A 17 13.62 -7.16 -28.55
C GLY A 17 12.64 -7.06 -27.37
N THR A 18 11.38 -7.33 -27.63
CA THR A 18 10.32 -7.26 -26.60
C THR A 18 10.30 -8.53 -25.76
N VAL A 19 10.59 -8.40 -24.46
CA VAL A 19 10.63 -9.52 -23.50
C VAL A 19 9.95 -9.18 -22.19
N GLY A 20 9.23 -10.16 -21.62
CA GLY A 20 8.72 -10.09 -20.25
C GLY A 20 9.87 -10.26 -19.25
N ILE A 21 10.06 -9.27 -18.40
CA ILE A 21 11.20 -9.24 -17.46
C ILE A 21 10.84 -9.62 -16.04
N ILE A 22 9.56 -9.84 -15.75
CA ILE A 22 9.08 -10.37 -14.47
C ILE A 22 8.11 -11.52 -14.68
N THR A 23 7.94 -12.39 -13.68
CA THR A 23 6.93 -13.44 -13.65
C THR A 23 5.53 -12.86 -13.47
N TYR A 24 4.50 -13.69 -13.51
CA TYR A 24 3.10 -13.28 -13.41
C TYR A 24 2.83 -12.49 -12.12
N LEU A 25 2.19 -11.32 -12.27
CA LEU A 25 2.09 -10.32 -11.19
C LEU A 25 0.89 -10.49 -10.26
N ARG A 26 -0.14 -11.26 -10.64
CA ARG A 26 -1.34 -11.47 -9.82
C ARG A 26 -1.23 -12.81 -9.11
N THR A 27 -0.36 -12.87 -8.13
CA THR A 27 -0.07 -14.08 -7.38
C THR A 27 0.11 -13.78 -5.89
N ASP A 28 -0.29 -14.70 -5.06
CA ASP A 28 0.00 -14.80 -3.63
C ASP A 28 1.05 -15.89 -3.34
N SER A 29 1.49 -16.61 -4.38
CA SER A 29 2.51 -17.65 -4.26
C SER A 29 3.87 -17.06 -3.86
N THR A 30 4.51 -17.72 -2.91
CA THR A 30 5.91 -17.47 -2.52
C THR A 30 6.87 -18.51 -3.08
N ARG A 31 6.37 -19.44 -3.89
CA ARG A 31 7.15 -20.50 -4.52
C ARG A 31 8.11 -19.91 -5.57
N VAL A 32 9.28 -20.46 -5.65
CA VAL A 32 10.28 -20.16 -6.68
C VAL A 32 10.69 -21.47 -7.31
N SER A 33 10.82 -21.52 -8.64
CA SER A 33 11.27 -22.72 -9.34
C SER A 33 12.74 -23.05 -8.99
N GLU A 34 13.10 -24.32 -9.04
CA GLU A 34 14.46 -24.78 -8.79
C GLU A 34 15.48 -24.15 -9.76
N GLU A 35 15.08 -23.94 -11.00
CA GLU A 35 15.90 -23.26 -12.00
C GLU A 35 16.21 -21.81 -11.56
N ALA A 36 15.22 -21.07 -11.11
CA ALA A 36 15.41 -19.69 -10.65
C ALA A 36 16.21 -19.61 -9.35
N GLU A 37 16.04 -20.58 -8.45
CA GLU A 37 16.89 -20.73 -7.24
C GLU A 37 18.34 -20.90 -7.62
N ASN A 38 18.64 -21.82 -8.54
CA ASN A 38 19.99 -22.12 -8.99
C ASN A 38 20.62 -20.92 -9.72
N MET A 39 19.87 -20.23 -10.58
CA MET A 39 20.34 -19.00 -11.22
C MET A 39 20.69 -17.92 -10.19
N ALA A 40 19.81 -17.69 -9.24
CA ALA A 40 20.04 -16.68 -8.20
C ALA A 40 21.26 -17.05 -7.34
N ARG A 41 21.38 -18.31 -6.93
CA ARG A 41 22.50 -18.80 -6.14
C ARG A 41 23.84 -18.63 -6.88
N SER A 42 23.89 -19.03 -8.15
CA SER A 42 25.10 -18.87 -8.98
C SER A 42 25.50 -17.40 -9.11
N TYR A 43 24.54 -16.52 -9.38
CA TYR A 43 24.77 -15.08 -9.47
C TYR A 43 25.28 -14.49 -8.15
N ILE A 44 24.65 -14.86 -7.01
CA ILE A 44 25.06 -14.38 -5.68
C ILE A 44 26.48 -14.84 -5.37
N THR A 45 26.80 -16.12 -5.62
CA THR A 45 28.13 -16.67 -5.37
C THR A 45 29.20 -15.96 -6.20
N GLU A 46 28.93 -15.71 -7.48
CA GLU A 46 29.85 -15.04 -8.39
C GLU A 46 30.10 -13.56 -8.00
N LYS A 47 29.03 -12.82 -7.66
CA LYS A 47 29.13 -11.36 -7.46
C LYS A 47 29.44 -10.95 -6.03
N TYR A 48 28.99 -11.71 -5.04
CA TYR A 48 29.09 -11.37 -3.61
C TYR A 48 29.95 -12.35 -2.80
N GLY A 49 30.10 -13.56 -3.30
CA GLY A 49 30.83 -14.65 -2.63
C GLY A 49 29.89 -15.69 -2.01
N GLU A 50 30.42 -16.90 -1.78
CA GLU A 50 29.67 -18.06 -1.30
C GLU A 50 28.96 -17.82 0.04
N GLN A 51 29.56 -17.03 0.95
CA GLN A 51 28.98 -16.70 2.25
C GLN A 51 27.68 -15.90 2.17
N TYR A 52 27.40 -15.26 1.03
CA TYR A 52 26.16 -14.52 0.78
C TYR A 52 25.03 -15.38 0.20
N ALA A 53 25.34 -16.56 -0.30
CA ALA A 53 24.34 -17.49 -0.85
C ALA A 53 23.55 -18.16 0.28
N GLY A 54 22.27 -17.80 0.43
CA GLY A 54 21.37 -18.39 1.42
C GLY A 54 20.62 -19.61 0.89
N GLU A 55 19.94 -20.32 1.79
CA GLU A 55 19.07 -21.46 1.41
C GLU A 55 17.68 -21.02 0.92
N GLY A 56 17.42 -19.70 0.86
CA GLY A 56 16.12 -19.15 0.56
C GLY A 56 15.14 -19.29 1.74
N THR A 57 14.30 -18.28 1.95
CA THR A 57 13.25 -18.34 2.97
C THR A 57 12.03 -19.03 2.39
N VAL A 58 11.89 -20.35 2.57
CA VAL A 58 10.63 -21.03 2.35
C VAL A 58 9.75 -20.77 3.56
N LYS A 59 8.78 -19.85 3.46
CA LYS A 59 7.69 -19.82 4.43
C LYS A 59 6.93 -21.15 4.26
N LYS A 60 6.96 -22.00 5.25
CA LYS A 60 6.02 -23.13 5.37
C LYS A 60 4.63 -22.51 5.61
N GLY A 61 3.94 -22.17 4.52
CA GLY A 61 2.64 -21.53 4.58
C GLY A 61 1.55 -22.53 4.87
N GLY A 62 0.62 -22.13 5.74
CA GLY A 62 -0.58 -22.91 6.11
C GLY A 62 -1.80 -22.67 5.24
N GLN A 63 -1.75 -21.88 4.17
CA GLN A 63 -2.86 -21.72 3.23
C GLN A 63 -2.57 -22.46 1.92
N LYS A 64 -3.59 -23.12 1.37
CA LYS A 64 -3.53 -23.74 0.04
C LYS A 64 -3.25 -22.66 -1.00
N ILE A 65 -1.99 -22.57 -1.40
CA ILE A 65 -1.50 -21.70 -2.46
C ILE A 65 -1.97 -22.33 -3.78
N GLN A 66 -2.51 -21.55 -4.69
CA GLN A 66 -2.68 -22.02 -6.07
C GLN A 66 -1.28 -22.34 -6.65
N ASP A 67 -0.95 -23.61 -6.69
CA ASP A 67 0.38 -24.11 -7.10
C ASP A 67 0.76 -23.79 -8.56
N ALA A 68 -0.17 -23.20 -9.33
CA ALA A 68 0.05 -22.86 -10.72
C ALA A 68 1.00 -21.67 -10.94
N HIS A 69 1.18 -20.80 -9.92
CA HIS A 69 1.96 -19.58 -10.05
C HIS A 69 3.23 -19.62 -9.20
N GLU A 70 4.20 -18.82 -9.59
CA GLU A 70 5.39 -18.52 -8.81
C GLU A 70 5.28 -17.15 -8.12
N ALA A 71 6.23 -16.87 -7.21
CA ALA A 71 6.44 -15.54 -6.67
C ALA A 71 6.80 -14.54 -7.78
N ILE A 72 6.49 -13.26 -7.56
CA ILE A 72 6.91 -12.18 -8.46
C ILE A 72 8.43 -12.03 -8.37
N ARG A 73 9.13 -12.33 -9.47
CA ARG A 73 10.58 -12.27 -9.57
C ARG A 73 11.04 -11.82 -10.96
N PRO A 74 12.30 -11.44 -11.15
CA PRO A 74 12.85 -11.27 -12.48
C PRO A 74 12.85 -12.61 -13.22
N THR A 75 12.56 -12.58 -14.51
CA THR A 75 12.65 -13.78 -15.39
C THR A 75 14.09 -14.23 -15.56
N ASP A 76 15.03 -13.30 -15.51
CA ASP A 76 16.46 -13.53 -15.63
C ASP A 76 17.21 -12.60 -14.65
N VAL A 77 17.94 -13.18 -13.72
CA VAL A 77 18.69 -12.42 -12.68
C VAL A 77 19.91 -11.72 -13.26
N ALA A 78 20.46 -12.21 -14.38
CA ALA A 78 21.59 -11.60 -15.05
C ALA A 78 21.22 -10.26 -15.70
N ARG A 79 19.94 -10.03 -16.00
CA ARG A 79 19.45 -8.70 -16.42
C ARG A 79 19.35 -7.76 -15.24
N THR A 80 20.48 -7.23 -14.83
CA THR A 80 20.48 -6.30 -13.71
C THR A 80 19.71 -5.01 -14.04
N PRO A 81 19.10 -4.35 -13.05
CA PRO A 81 18.36 -3.10 -13.30
C PRO A 81 19.21 -2.03 -13.99
N LEU A 82 20.51 -1.98 -13.69
CA LEU A 82 21.42 -0.98 -14.29
C LEU A 82 21.66 -1.23 -15.77
N GLU A 83 21.79 -2.49 -16.19
CA GLU A 83 22.04 -2.84 -17.61
C GLU A 83 20.87 -2.50 -18.52
N ILE A 84 19.63 -2.67 -18.03
CA ILE A 84 18.44 -2.40 -18.83
C ILE A 84 17.79 -1.02 -18.56
N LYS A 85 18.48 -0.17 -17.78
CA LYS A 85 17.95 1.13 -17.36
C LYS A 85 17.52 2.00 -18.54
N GLU A 86 18.29 2.02 -19.63
CA GLU A 86 18.01 2.85 -20.81
C GLU A 86 16.78 2.35 -21.59
N SER A 87 16.41 1.10 -21.45
CA SER A 87 15.24 0.49 -22.09
C SER A 87 13.94 0.71 -21.32
N LEU A 88 14.00 1.23 -20.09
CA LEU A 88 12.86 1.37 -19.20
C LEU A 88 12.53 2.84 -18.93
N SER A 89 11.23 3.14 -18.81
CA SER A 89 10.82 4.41 -18.23
C SER A 89 11.28 4.49 -16.76
N ARG A 90 11.34 5.71 -16.20
CA ARG A 90 11.75 5.93 -14.82
C ARG A 90 10.95 5.08 -13.82
N ASP A 91 9.64 4.98 -14.01
CA ASP A 91 8.76 4.25 -13.08
C ASP A 91 8.87 2.73 -13.28
N GLN A 92 9.01 2.26 -14.54
CA GLN A 92 9.31 0.87 -14.84
C GLN A 92 10.64 0.43 -14.24
N PHE A 93 11.68 1.26 -14.38
CA PHE A 93 12.99 1.00 -13.79
C PHE A 93 12.91 0.85 -12.26
N ARG A 94 12.23 1.79 -11.57
CA ARG A 94 12.06 1.74 -10.11
C ARG A 94 11.36 0.47 -9.65
N LEU A 95 10.28 0.10 -10.36
CA LEU A 95 9.53 -1.11 -10.01
C LEU A 95 10.36 -2.37 -10.27
N TYR A 96 11.01 -2.46 -11.43
CA TYR A 96 11.88 -3.59 -11.74
C TYR A 96 13.05 -3.71 -10.76
N GLN A 97 13.69 -2.60 -10.43
CA GLN A 97 14.77 -2.56 -9.44
C GLN A 97 14.31 -3.06 -8.06
N LEU A 98 13.10 -2.66 -7.63
CA LEU A 98 12.54 -3.15 -6.38
C LEU A 98 12.31 -4.66 -6.41
N ILE A 99 11.69 -5.19 -7.48
CA ILE A 99 11.42 -6.63 -7.64
C ILE A 99 12.73 -7.41 -7.67
N TRP A 100 13.70 -6.97 -8.46
CA TRP A 100 15.00 -7.62 -8.59
C TRP A 100 15.74 -7.66 -7.25
N LYS A 101 15.86 -6.52 -6.58
CA LYS A 101 16.53 -6.42 -5.28
C LYS A 101 15.85 -7.27 -4.21
N ARG A 102 14.51 -7.24 -4.14
CA ARG A 102 13.75 -8.06 -3.18
C ARG A 102 13.94 -9.54 -3.43
N PHE A 103 13.88 -9.96 -4.68
CA PHE A 103 14.13 -11.36 -5.06
C PHE A 103 15.53 -11.79 -4.66
N MET A 104 16.57 -11.05 -5.07
CA MET A 104 17.96 -11.37 -4.73
C MET A 104 18.16 -11.42 -3.22
N ALA A 105 17.71 -10.42 -2.48
CA ALA A 105 17.81 -10.38 -1.02
C ALA A 105 17.11 -11.59 -0.36
N SER A 106 16.00 -12.06 -0.91
CA SER A 106 15.29 -13.24 -0.39
C SER A 106 16.05 -14.56 -0.56
N ARG A 107 17.05 -14.59 -1.42
CA ARG A 107 17.94 -15.75 -1.68
C ARG A 107 19.32 -15.61 -1.01
N MET A 108 19.55 -14.49 -0.32
CA MET A 108 20.82 -14.23 0.37
C MET A 108 20.76 -14.62 1.84
N THR A 109 21.95 -14.81 2.40
CA THR A 109 22.14 -15.08 3.83
C THR A 109 21.65 -13.90 4.67
N PRO A 110 21.02 -14.13 5.85
CA PRO A 110 20.63 -13.07 6.76
C PRO A 110 21.81 -12.21 7.24
N ALA A 111 21.54 -10.93 7.47
CA ALA A 111 22.51 -10.05 8.16
C ALA A 111 22.74 -10.51 9.60
N LYS A 112 23.99 -10.37 10.09
CA LYS A 112 24.36 -10.72 11.46
C LYS A 112 24.73 -9.45 12.23
N TYR A 113 24.20 -9.34 13.43
CA TYR A 113 24.44 -8.23 14.34
C TYR A 113 25.14 -8.74 15.61
N GLU A 114 26.09 -7.97 16.09
CA GLU A 114 26.61 -8.08 17.44
C GLU A 114 25.95 -7.02 18.31
N THR A 115 25.19 -7.46 19.32
CA THR A 115 24.49 -6.55 20.23
C THR A 115 25.13 -6.62 21.62
N THR A 116 25.63 -5.47 22.06
CA THR A 116 26.16 -5.32 23.43
C THR A 116 25.03 -4.68 24.27
N SER A 117 24.58 -5.42 25.30
CA SER A 117 23.62 -4.91 26.29
C SER A 117 24.32 -4.66 27.61
N VAL A 118 24.30 -3.40 28.04
CA VAL A 118 24.91 -2.97 29.33
C VAL A 118 23.79 -2.69 30.32
N LYS A 119 23.89 -3.30 31.50
CA LYS A 119 23.04 -3.06 32.66
C LYS A 119 23.80 -2.28 33.69
N ILE A 120 23.31 -1.13 34.10
CA ILE A 120 23.93 -0.23 35.05
C ILE A 120 23.05 -0.18 36.27
N ASP A 121 23.57 -0.65 37.42
CA ASP A 121 22.85 -0.62 38.68
C ASP A 121 23.34 0.58 39.50
N GLY A 122 22.43 1.41 39.94
CA GLY A 122 22.71 2.61 40.74
C GLY A 122 21.59 2.89 41.75
N ASN A 123 21.94 2.88 43.01
CA ASN A 123 21.05 3.25 44.11
C ASN A 123 19.67 2.54 44.10
N GLY A 124 19.68 1.23 43.78
CA GLY A 124 18.46 0.40 43.70
C GLY A 124 17.68 0.49 42.38
N HIS A 125 18.15 1.29 41.45
CA HIS A 125 17.55 1.44 40.12
C HIS A 125 18.47 0.80 39.05
N ARG A 126 17.83 0.23 38.01
CA ARG A 126 18.54 -0.36 36.88
C ARG A 126 18.27 0.41 35.60
N PHE A 127 19.35 0.85 34.96
CA PHE A 127 19.35 1.47 33.65
C PHE A 127 19.89 0.46 32.64
N THR A 128 19.34 0.45 31.45
CA THR A 128 19.77 -0.44 30.35
C THR A 128 20.08 0.37 29.11
N VAL A 129 21.18 0.05 28.47
CA VAL A 129 21.52 0.58 27.15
C VAL A 129 21.97 -0.56 26.26
N ALA A 130 21.54 -0.56 25.01
CA ALA A 130 21.96 -1.53 24.02
C ALA A 130 22.56 -0.80 22.81
N ALA A 131 23.64 -1.37 22.28
CA ALA A 131 24.26 -0.93 21.05
C ALA A 131 24.44 -2.12 20.12
N SER A 132 24.08 -1.97 18.84
CA SER A 132 24.18 -3.02 17.84
C SER A 132 25.12 -2.60 16.72
N LYS A 133 25.99 -3.51 16.33
CA LYS A 133 26.91 -3.35 15.21
C LYS A 133 26.65 -4.45 14.18
N VAL A 134 26.58 -4.09 12.91
CA VAL A 134 26.53 -5.07 11.82
C VAL A 134 27.91 -5.69 11.68
N ILE A 135 28.02 -7.02 11.84
CA ILE A 135 29.25 -7.78 11.65
C ILE A 135 29.27 -8.51 10.30
N PHE A 136 28.11 -8.74 9.72
CA PHE A 136 27.92 -9.27 8.38
C PHE A 136 26.65 -8.69 7.79
N ASP A 137 26.74 -8.06 6.64
CA ASP A 137 25.62 -7.35 6.03
C ASP A 137 24.63 -8.26 5.28
N GLY A 138 25.07 -9.44 4.83
CA GLY A 138 24.22 -10.42 4.18
C GLY A 138 23.35 -9.80 3.08
N PHE A 139 22.01 -10.02 3.12
CA PHE A 139 21.08 -9.48 2.14
C PHE A 139 21.05 -7.94 2.09
N MET A 140 21.50 -7.26 3.13
CA MET A 140 21.52 -5.80 3.19
C MET A 140 22.50 -5.18 2.17
N SER A 141 23.44 -5.96 1.65
CA SER A 141 24.33 -5.54 0.55
C SER A 141 23.57 -5.22 -0.75
N VAL A 142 22.36 -5.79 -0.92
CA VAL A 142 21.51 -5.60 -2.11
C VAL A 142 20.26 -4.78 -1.80
N TYR A 143 19.65 -5.03 -0.64
CA TYR A 143 18.38 -4.45 -0.27
C TYR A 143 18.39 -3.93 1.17
N THR A 144 18.20 -2.63 1.31
CA THR A 144 17.91 -1.97 2.58
C THR A 144 16.54 -1.32 2.47
N MET A 145 15.70 -1.46 3.47
CA MET A 145 14.44 -0.72 3.54
C MET A 145 14.78 0.75 3.84
N ASP A 146 14.16 1.67 3.08
CA ASP A 146 14.38 3.10 3.30
C ASP A 146 13.91 3.49 4.71
N ASP A 147 14.80 4.12 5.46
CA ASP A 147 14.64 4.92 6.69
C ASP A 147 14.15 4.28 8.00
N GLU A 148 13.43 3.15 8.01
CA GLU A 148 12.98 2.55 9.29
C GLU A 148 13.96 1.51 9.85
N ASP A 149 14.81 0.90 9.02
CA ASP A 149 15.80 -0.12 9.40
C ASP A 149 17.26 0.34 9.29
N LYS A 150 17.52 1.61 9.23
CA LYS A 150 18.83 2.11 9.64
C LYS A 150 18.89 1.90 11.16
N ALA A 151 19.07 0.62 11.56
CA ALA A 151 19.61 0.35 12.88
C ALA A 151 20.80 1.28 13.01
N GLU A 152 20.62 2.38 13.74
CA GLU A 152 21.72 3.28 14.03
C GLU A 152 22.85 2.36 14.52
N ASN A 153 23.94 2.30 13.77
CA ASN A 153 25.16 1.64 14.22
C ASN A 153 25.64 2.41 15.46
N ARG A 154 24.92 2.24 16.58
CA ARG A 154 25.28 2.79 17.88
C ARG A 154 26.39 1.90 18.42
N THR A 155 27.59 2.28 18.13
CA THR A 155 28.77 1.68 18.77
C THR A 155 28.96 2.38 20.09
N LEU A 156 29.04 1.63 21.18
CA LEU A 156 29.51 2.17 22.45
C LEU A 156 30.91 2.73 22.23
N ALA A 157 31.13 3.98 22.58
CA ALA A 157 32.39 4.70 22.32
C ALA A 157 33.61 4.07 23.04
N LYS A 158 33.38 3.24 24.05
CA LYS A 158 34.39 2.48 24.79
C LYS A 158 33.82 1.12 25.20
N SER A 159 34.69 0.10 25.27
CA SER A 159 34.35 -1.15 25.95
C SER A 159 34.09 -0.85 27.43
N ILE A 160 32.97 -1.35 27.94
CA ILE A 160 32.59 -1.26 29.35
C ILE A 160 32.75 -2.67 29.90
N ASP A 161 33.71 -2.85 30.81
CA ASP A 161 33.91 -4.13 31.46
C ASP A 161 32.94 -4.32 32.63
N LYS A 162 32.71 -5.57 33.02
CA LYS A 162 31.92 -5.90 34.19
C LYS A 162 32.53 -5.21 35.44
N ASP A 163 31.66 -4.69 36.27
CA ASP A 163 32.00 -3.99 37.52
C ASP A 163 32.74 -2.64 37.33
N THR A 164 32.72 -2.07 36.12
CA THR A 164 33.19 -0.71 35.86
C THR A 164 32.35 0.28 36.63
N LYS A 165 32.97 1.12 37.45
CA LYS A 165 32.29 2.21 38.18
C LYS A 165 32.07 3.39 37.24
N LEU A 166 30.81 3.80 37.08
CA LEU A 166 30.42 4.95 36.29
C LEU A 166 30.03 6.11 37.22
N SER A 167 30.41 7.33 36.86
CA SER A 167 29.91 8.55 37.52
C SER A 167 28.79 9.17 36.77
N LEU A 168 27.68 9.43 37.48
CA LEU A 168 26.53 10.14 36.90
C LEU A 168 26.95 11.58 36.59
N LYS A 169 26.76 12.00 35.31
CA LYS A 169 27.01 13.37 34.88
C LYS A 169 25.72 14.19 34.84
N GLU A 170 24.69 13.61 34.30
CA GLU A 170 23.39 14.26 34.08
C GLU A 170 22.28 13.21 34.14
N PHE A 171 21.15 13.60 34.69
CA PHE A 171 19.95 12.77 34.70
C PHE A 171 18.81 13.58 34.08
N ASP A 172 18.29 13.08 33.00
CA ASP A 172 17.11 13.63 32.33
C ASP A 172 15.98 12.62 32.38
N GLY A 173 14.79 13.10 32.71
CA GLY A 173 13.59 12.29 32.86
C GLY A 173 12.55 12.67 31.81
N GLU A 174 12.38 11.84 30.80
CA GLU A 174 11.34 12.04 29.79
C GLU A 174 10.16 11.10 30.03
N GLN A 175 8.96 11.67 30.01
CA GLN A 175 7.72 10.90 30.08
C GLN A 175 7.31 10.49 28.66
N HIS A 176 7.18 9.18 28.43
CA HIS A 176 6.68 8.63 27.18
C HIS A 176 5.31 7.97 27.38
N PHE A 177 4.46 8.07 26.36
CA PHE A 177 3.14 7.43 26.34
C PHE A 177 3.09 6.39 25.23
N THR A 178 2.33 5.31 25.45
CA THR A 178 2.02 4.35 24.40
C THR A 178 1.25 5.05 23.27
N GLN A 179 1.61 4.75 22.05
CA GLN A 179 0.94 5.30 20.87
C GLN A 179 -0.25 4.42 20.49
N PRO A 180 -1.35 5.01 19.96
CA PRO A 180 -2.43 4.22 19.38
C PRO A 180 -1.95 3.42 18.16
N PRO A 181 -2.72 2.40 17.71
CA PRO A 181 -2.41 1.73 16.45
C PRO A 181 -2.26 2.74 15.30
N ALA A 182 -1.26 2.52 14.45
CA ALA A 182 -1.03 3.39 13.31
C ALA A 182 -2.18 3.29 12.28
N HIS A 183 -2.45 4.39 11.57
CA HIS A 183 -3.35 4.36 10.43
C HIS A 183 -2.83 3.39 9.35
N TYR A 184 -3.75 2.79 8.60
CA TYR A 184 -3.38 1.95 7.49
C TYR A 184 -2.67 2.76 6.40
N THR A 185 -1.62 2.18 5.86
CA THR A 185 -1.08 2.53 4.54
C THR A 185 -1.70 1.59 3.49
N GLU A 186 -1.56 1.90 2.20
CA GLU A 186 -2.01 0.97 1.14
C GLU A 186 -1.39 -0.43 1.32
N ALA A 187 -0.11 -0.49 1.71
CA ALA A 187 0.60 -1.75 1.90
C ALA A 187 0.12 -2.52 3.14
N SER A 188 -0.05 -1.85 4.29
CA SER A 188 -0.54 -2.51 5.50
C SER A 188 -2.00 -2.93 5.38
N LEU A 189 -2.83 -2.17 4.62
CA LEU A 189 -4.20 -2.58 4.32
C LEU A 189 -4.25 -3.85 3.47
N VAL A 190 -3.42 -3.94 2.40
CA VAL A 190 -3.30 -5.16 1.60
C VAL A 190 -2.89 -6.36 2.46
N ARG A 191 -1.88 -6.18 3.33
CA ARG A 191 -1.45 -7.24 4.25
C ARG A 191 -2.59 -7.71 5.15
N THR A 192 -3.34 -6.78 5.75
CA THR A 192 -4.47 -7.14 6.63
C THR A 192 -5.57 -7.86 5.85
N LEU A 193 -5.90 -7.43 4.64
CA LEU A 193 -6.87 -8.11 3.78
C LEU A 193 -6.42 -9.54 3.47
N GLU A 194 -5.13 -9.73 3.14
CA GLU A 194 -4.53 -11.04 2.90
C GLU A 194 -4.57 -11.93 4.15
N GLU A 195 -4.17 -11.41 5.30
CA GLU A 195 -4.18 -12.13 6.59
C GLU A 195 -5.59 -12.55 7.01
N LEU A 196 -6.62 -11.77 6.68
CA LEU A 196 -8.02 -12.05 6.94
C LEU A 196 -8.69 -12.92 5.87
N GLY A 197 -8.01 -13.22 4.77
CA GLY A 197 -8.57 -13.98 3.65
C GLY A 197 -9.58 -13.19 2.81
N ILE A 198 -9.58 -11.87 2.87
CA ILE A 198 -10.51 -10.99 2.16
C ILE A 198 -9.91 -10.55 0.82
N GLY A 199 -10.56 -10.94 -0.27
CA GLY A 199 -10.10 -10.64 -1.62
C GLY A 199 -8.96 -11.54 -2.09
N ARG A 200 -8.42 -11.21 -3.26
CA ARG A 200 -7.35 -11.95 -3.94
C ARG A 200 -6.35 -10.95 -4.56
N PRO A 201 -5.17 -11.38 -5.00
CA PRO A 201 -4.18 -10.50 -5.63
C PRO A 201 -4.73 -9.64 -6.76
N SER A 202 -5.75 -10.09 -7.45
CA SER A 202 -6.42 -9.34 -8.53
C SER A 202 -7.33 -8.21 -8.04
N THR A 203 -7.82 -8.26 -6.80
CA THR A 203 -8.83 -7.33 -6.25
C THR A 203 -8.27 -6.30 -5.28
N TYR A 204 -7.13 -6.54 -4.64
CA TYR A 204 -6.59 -5.60 -3.62
C TYR A 204 -6.38 -4.18 -4.16
N ALA A 205 -5.63 -4.03 -5.25
CA ALA A 205 -5.35 -2.72 -5.81
C ALA A 205 -6.60 -2.02 -6.40
N PRO A 206 -7.52 -2.70 -7.13
CA PRO A 206 -8.80 -2.14 -7.54
C PRO A 206 -9.65 -1.65 -6.36
N THR A 207 -9.75 -2.41 -5.28
CA THR A 207 -10.52 -2.04 -4.08
C THR A 207 -9.99 -0.75 -3.47
N ILE A 208 -8.68 -0.65 -3.23
CA ILE A 208 -8.05 0.56 -2.69
C ILE A 208 -8.25 1.76 -3.63
N THR A 209 -8.08 1.54 -4.93
CA THR A 209 -8.32 2.59 -5.93
C THR A 209 -9.77 3.08 -5.89
N THR A 210 -10.72 2.17 -5.70
CA THR A 210 -12.15 2.49 -5.66
C THR A 210 -12.51 3.32 -4.43
N ILE A 211 -12.07 2.93 -3.22
CA ILE A 211 -12.38 3.68 -2.00
C ILE A 211 -11.75 5.08 -2.00
N LEU A 212 -10.56 5.24 -2.59
CA LEU A 212 -9.94 6.55 -2.80
C LEU A 212 -10.67 7.38 -3.87
N ALA A 213 -11.06 6.77 -4.98
CA ALA A 213 -11.76 7.47 -6.08
C ALA A 213 -13.16 7.94 -5.67
N ARG A 214 -13.82 7.17 -4.79
CA ARG A 214 -15.14 7.51 -4.22
C ARG A 214 -15.05 8.47 -3.04
N HIS A 215 -13.85 8.87 -2.66
CA HIS A 215 -13.60 9.73 -1.48
C HIS A 215 -14.15 9.17 -0.16
N TYR A 216 -14.28 7.86 -0.03
CA TYR A 216 -14.55 7.24 1.28
C TYR A 216 -13.33 7.32 2.19
N VAL A 217 -12.16 7.36 1.58
CA VAL A 217 -10.85 7.47 2.23
C VAL A 217 -10.00 8.49 1.48
N ILE A 218 -9.20 9.26 2.20
CA ILE A 218 -8.15 10.11 1.65
C ILE A 218 -6.78 9.57 2.03
N LYS A 219 -5.76 9.94 1.25
CA LYS A 219 -4.37 9.54 1.50
C LYS A 219 -3.52 10.76 1.78
N GLU A 220 -2.96 10.82 3.00
CA GLU A 220 -2.04 11.85 3.44
C GLU A 220 -0.76 11.20 3.97
N ASN A 221 0.40 11.66 3.50
CA ASN A 221 1.72 11.15 3.94
C ASN A 221 1.83 9.62 4.00
N LYS A 222 1.31 8.91 2.98
CA LYS A 222 1.20 7.44 2.87
C LYS A 222 0.07 6.81 3.71
N ASN A 223 -0.47 7.48 4.72
CA ASN A 223 -1.55 6.98 5.56
C ASN A 223 -2.93 7.19 4.93
N LEU A 224 -3.85 6.29 5.24
CA LEU A 224 -5.23 6.35 4.82
C LEU A 224 -6.10 6.84 5.97
N TYR A 225 -6.94 7.83 5.70
CA TYR A 225 -7.88 8.41 6.66
C TYR A 225 -9.29 8.30 6.11
N VAL A 226 -10.22 7.85 6.95
CA VAL A 226 -11.63 7.81 6.60
C VAL A 226 -12.17 9.24 6.55
N THR A 227 -13.00 9.54 5.55
CA THR A 227 -13.69 10.83 5.44
C THR A 227 -15.05 10.78 6.12
N GLU A 228 -15.68 11.92 6.35
CA GLU A 228 -17.06 11.99 6.86
C GLU A 228 -18.03 11.20 5.94
N LEU A 229 -17.89 11.33 4.63
CA LEU A 229 -18.65 10.53 3.68
C LEU A 229 -18.39 9.03 3.87
N GLY A 230 -17.14 8.64 4.08
CA GLY A 230 -16.77 7.25 4.33
C GLY A 230 -17.39 6.69 5.61
N GLU A 231 -17.41 7.48 6.69
CA GLU A 231 -18.05 7.10 7.96
C GLU A 231 -19.54 6.90 7.81
N VAL A 232 -20.23 7.87 7.16
CA VAL A 232 -21.67 7.79 6.90
C VAL A 232 -22.00 6.55 6.07
N VAL A 233 -21.31 6.34 4.94
CA VAL A 233 -21.53 5.17 4.08
C VAL A 233 -21.27 3.87 4.83
N ASN A 234 -20.17 3.79 5.60
CA ASN A 234 -19.86 2.60 6.38
C ASN A 234 -20.93 2.30 7.43
N LYS A 235 -21.43 3.34 8.13
CA LYS A 235 -22.53 3.20 9.11
C LYS A 235 -23.78 2.68 8.46
N MET A 236 -24.25 3.32 7.38
CA MET A 236 -25.43 2.89 6.64
C MET A 236 -25.32 1.44 6.13
N MET A 237 -24.16 1.08 5.58
CA MET A 237 -23.94 -0.27 5.07
C MET A 237 -23.94 -1.33 6.20
N LYS A 238 -23.37 -1.00 7.37
CA LYS A 238 -23.40 -1.89 8.54
C LYS A 238 -24.79 -2.05 9.14
N GLU A 239 -25.60 -1.02 9.11
CA GLU A 239 -26.99 -1.04 9.58
C GLU A 239 -27.91 -1.82 8.64
N ALA A 240 -27.81 -1.57 7.33
CA ALA A 240 -28.66 -2.19 6.32
C ALA A 240 -28.23 -3.62 5.93
N PHE A 241 -26.92 -3.90 5.97
CA PHE A 241 -26.34 -5.16 5.48
C PHE A 241 -25.36 -5.77 6.50
N PRO A 242 -25.74 -5.97 7.77
CA PRO A 242 -24.80 -6.36 8.82
C PRO A 242 -24.10 -7.69 8.53
N THR A 243 -24.79 -8.63 7.90
CA THR A 243 -24.23 -9.94 7.54
C THR A 243 -23.21 -9.84 6.40
N ILE A 244 -23.49 -9.02 5.39
CA ILE A 244 -22.64 -8.89 4.18
C ILE A 244 -21.41 -8.02 4.48
N VAL A 245 -21.57 -6.98 5.31
CA VAL A 245 -20.49 -6.07 5.73
C VAL A 245 -19.76 -6.63 6.96
N ASP A 246 -19.55 -7.93 6.97
CA ASP A 246 -18.77 -8.64 7.98
C ASP A 246 -17.49 -9.21 7.39
N VAL A 247 -16.40 -9.13 8.16
CA VAL A 247 -15.07 -9.61 7.75
C VAL A 247 -15.10 -11.11 7.45
N ASN A 248 -15.78 -11.89 8.29
CA ASN A 248 -15.85 -13.34 8.15
C ASN A 248 -16.72 -13.73 6.95
N PHE A 249 -17.77 -12.98 6.66
CA PHE A 249 -18.62 -13.25 5.49
C PHE A 249 -17.82 -13.24 4.20
N THR A 250 -17.04 -12.18 3.98
CA THR A 250 -16.21 -12.05 2.76
C THR A 250 -15.15 -13.15 2.68
N ALA A 251 -14.46 -13.43 3.79
CA ALA A 251 -13.47 -14.52 3.85
C ALA A 251 -14.09 -15.90 3.59
N ASN A 252 -15.27 -16.18 4.14
CA ASN A 252 -16.00 -17.43 3.90
C ASN A 252 -16.47 -17.56 2.45
N MET A 253 -16.94 -16.45 1.85
CA MET A 253 -17.34 -16.43 0.43
C MET A 253 -16.15 -16.75 -0.48
N GLU A 254 -14.99 -16.17 -0.22
CA GLU A 254 -13.75 -16.46 -0.96
C GLU A 254 -13.37 -17.95 -0.82
N ALA A 255 -13.48 -18.53 0.39
CA ALA A 255 -13.21 -19.95 0.61
C ALA A 255 -14.20 -20.86 -0.13
N LEU A 256 -15.49 -20.48 -0.19
CA LEU A 256 -16.50 -21.21 -0.97
C LEU A 256 -16.20 -21.16 -2.48
N LEU A 257 -15.76 -19.99 -2.99
CA LEU A 257 -15.36 -19.86 -4.39
C LEU A 257 -14.11 -20.68 -4.72
N ASP A 258 -13.15 -20.79 -3.80
CA ASP A 258 -12.02 -21.73 -3.94
C ASP A 258 -12.51 -23.18 -4.01
N GLY A 259 -13.49 -23.57 -3.18
CA GLY A 259 -14.14 -24.86 -3.24
C GLY A 259 -14.84 -25.15 -4.57
N VAL A 260 -15.39 -24.15 -5.23
CA VAL A 260 -15.92 -24.28 -6.62
C VAL A 260 -14.79 -24.58 -7.59
N SER A 261 -13.67 -23.89 -7.49
CA SER A 261 -12.49 -24.13 -8.34
C SER A 261 -11.91 -25.54 -8.15
N GLU A 262 -11.98 -26.08 -6.94
CA GLU A 262 -11.56 -27.45 -6.60
C GLU A 262 -12.62 -28.52 -6.96
N GLY A 263 -13.81 -28.12 -7.38
CA GLY A 263 -14.92 -29.02 -7.69
C GLY A 263 -15.60 -29.64 -6.46
N THR A 264 -15.34 -29.13 -5.27
CA THR A 264 -15.92 -29.61 -3.99
C THR A 264 -17.25 -28.95 -3.64
N VAL A 265 -17.54 -27.78 -4.22
CA VAL A 265 -18.76 -26.99 -4.00
C VAL A 265 -19.39 -26.62 -5.32
N ASP A 266 -20.73 -26.75 -5.42
CA ASP A 266 -21.47 -26.29 -6.59
C ASP A 266 -21.76 -24.77 -6.48
N TRP A 267 -21.38 -24.01 -7.51
CA TRP A 267 -21.56 -22.56 -7.53
C TRP A 267 -23.03 -22.12 -7.45
N LYS A 268 -23.94 -22.92 -8.01
CA LYS A 268 -25.40 -22.62 -7.95
C LYS A 268 -25.91 -22.67 -6.52
N THR A 269 -25.39 -23.59 -5.72
CA THR A 269 -25.73 -23.69 -4.29
C THR A 269 -25.30 -22.44 -3.54
N ILE A 270 -24.09 -21.90 -3.83
CA ILE A 270 -23.63 -20.64 -3.20
C ILE A 270 -24.58 -19.50 -3.54
N VAL A 271 -24.92 -19.33 -4.82
CA VAL A 271 -25.80 -18.24 -5.26
C VAL A 271 -27.21 -18.40 -4.68
N SER A 272 -27.76 -19.62 -4.67
CA SER A 272 -29.11 -19.89 -4.14
C SER A 272 -29.21 -19.65 -2.63
N ASN A 273 -28.14 -19.85 -1.90
CA ASN A 273 -28.10 -19.57 -0.46
C ASN A 273 -27.90 -18.08 -0.16
N PHE A 274 -27.18 -17.36 -1.01
CA PHE A 274 -26.84 -15.95 -0.80
C PHE A 274 -27.95 -14.99 -1.25
N TYR A 275 -28.58 -15.27 -2.40
CA TYR A 275 -29.48 -14.33 -3.06
C TYR A 275 -30.73 -13.97 -2.25
N PRO A 276 -31.43 -14.91 -1.59
CA PRO A 276 -32.64 -14.59 -0.80
C PRO A 276 -32.34 -13.60 0.33
N ASP A 277 -31.26 -13.82 1.07
CA ASP A 277 -30.87 -12.94 2.18
C ASP A 277 -30.48 -11.54 1.69
N LEU A 278 -29.78 -11.47 0.54
CA LEU A 278 -29.46 -10.20 -0.10
C LEU A 278 -30.73 -9.47 -0.55
N GLU A 279 -31.66 -10.17 -1.21
CA GLU A 279 -32.91 -9.58 -1.71
C GLU A 279 -33.76 -9.02 -0.56
N GLU A 280 -33.89 -9.77 0.55
CA GLU A 280 -34.60 -9.32 1.75
C GLU A 280 -33.92 -8.09 2.36
N ALA A 281 -32.59 -8.12 2.51
CA ALA A 281 -31.82 -6.99 3.05
C ALA A 281 -31.97 -5.73 2.19
N VAL A 282 -31.96 -5.86 0.85
CA VAL A 282 -32.19 -4.72 -0.08
C VAL A 282 -33.59 -4.16 0.09
N GLN A 283 -34.63 -5.01 0.13
CA GLN A 283 -36.02 -4.57 0.30
C GLN A 283 -36.24 -3.85 1.63
N ASN A 284 -35.60 -4.30 2.68
CA ASN A 284 -35.67 -3.67 4.00
C ASN A 284 -34.91 -2.33 3.99
N ALA A 285 -33.73 -2.29 3.39
CA ALA A 285 -32.92 -1.08 3.26
C ALA A 285 -33.66 0.02 2.47
N GLU A 286 -34.39 -0.34 1.38
CA GLU A 286 -35.18 0.61 0.59
C GLU A 286 -36.35 1.25 1.39
N LYS A 287 -36.85 0.55 2.42
CA LYS A 287 -37.94 1.04 3.25
C LYS A 287 -37.47 1.80 4.49
N GLU A 288 -36.34 1.39 5.07
CA GLU A 288 -35.91 1.84 6.40
C GLU A 288 -34.78 2.88 6.35
N LEU A 289 -33.96 2.91 5.26
CA LEU A 289 -32.90 3.88 5.16
C LEU A 289 -33.43 5.28 4.94
N GLU A 290 -33.14 6.15 5.88
CA GLU A 290 -33.41 7.58 5.73
C GLU A 290 -32.37 8.26 4.83
N GLU A 291 -32.76 9.32 4.12
CA GLU A 291 -31.82 10.13 3.34
C GLU A 291 -30.86 10.86 4.26
N VAL A 292 -29.60 10.40 4.33
CA VAL A 292 -28.57 11.05 5.12
C VAL A 292 -27.89 12.13 4.28
N LYS A 293 -28.00 13.38 4.74
CA LYS A 293 -27.26 14.50 4.15
C LYS A 293 -25.89 14.60 4.81
N VAL A 294 -24.86 14.28 4.06
CA VAL A 294 -23.47 14.62 4.44
C VAL A 294 -23.37 16.14 4.44
N GLY A 295 -22.82 16.72 5.51
CA GLY A 295 -22.67 18.16 5.63
C GLY A 295 -21.98 18.77 4.42
N ASP A 296 -22.56 19.83 3.87
CA ASP A 296 -21.96 20.56 2.76
C ASP A 296 -20.71 21.32 3.28
N GLU A 297 -19.53 21.03 2.72
CA GLU A 297 -18.30 21.79 3.03
C GLU A 297 -18.37 23.16 2.35
N GLU A 298 -18.31 24.25 3.13
CA GLU A 298 -18.33 25.60 2.58
C GLU A 298 -17.07 25.88 1.76
N SER A 299 -17.23 26.47 0.58
CA SER A 299 -16.12 26.94 -0.24
C SER A 299 -15.92 28.44 -0.16
N ASP A 300 -14.75 28.93 -0.55
CA ASP A 300 -14.47 30.37 -0.69
C ASP A 300 -15.16 31.00 -1.93
N GLU A 301 -15.75 30.19 -2.80
CA GLU A 301 -16.36 30.63 -4.04
C GLU A 301 -17.79 31.14 -3.81
N VAL A 302 -18.13 32.24 -4.48
CA VAL A 302 -19.46 32.86 -4.43
C VAL A 302 -20.23 32.55 -5.72
N CYS A 303 -21.51 32.22 -5.55
CA CYS A 303 -22.39 32.00 -6.68
C CYS A 303 -22.65 33.30 -7.47
N GLU A 304 -22.30 33.32 -8.75
CA GLU A 304 -22.45 34.48 -9.63
C GLU A 304 -23.95 34.84 -9.88
N LEU A 305 -24.87 33.91 -9.68
CA LEU A 305 -26.30 34.12 -9.95
C LEU A 305 -27.04 34.67 -8.73
N CYS A 306 -26.70 34.28 -7.50
CA CYS A 306 -27.48 34.64 -6.33
C CYS A 306 -26.65 35.20 -5.14
N GLY A 307 -25.32 35.27 -5.26
CA GLY A 307 -24.41 35.82 -4.26
C GLY A 307 -24.20 34.96 -3.02
N ARG A 308 -24.77 33.77 -2.90
CA ARG A 308 -24.56 32.85 -1.78
C ARG A 308 -23.19 32.17 -1.91
N ARG A 309 -22.55 31.84 -0.80
CA ARG A 309 -21.34 31.01 -0.83
C ARG A 309 -21.67 29.63 -1.39
N MET A 310 -20.85 29.15 -2.30
CA MET A 310 -21.01 27.82 -2.87
C MET A 310 -20.50 26.76 -1.93
N VAL A 311 -21.05 25.56 -2.01
CA VAL A 311 -20.68 24.41 -1.20
C VAL A 311 -20.06 23.34 -2.08
N ILE A 312 -19.14 22.57 -1.52
CA ILE A 312 -18.52 21.44 -2.19
C ILE A 312 -19.44 20.24 -2.02
N LYS A 313 -19.91 19.69 -3.14
CA LYS A 313 -20.70 18.46 -3.17
C LYS A 313 -19.98 17.33 -3.90
N TYR A 314 -20.36 16.12 -3.55
CA TYR A 314 -19.84 14.91 -4.18
C TYR A 314 -20.83 14.39 -5.23
N GLY A 315 -20.37 14.24 -6.46
CA GLY A 315 -21.18 13.70 -7.57
C GLY A 315 -20.52 12.46 -8.19
N PRO A 316 -21.19 11.85 -9.18
CA PRO A 316 -20.70 10.65 -9.87
C PRO A 316 -19.30 10.82 -10.51
N HIS A 317 -18.94 12.08 -10.82
CA HIS A 317 -17.66 12.41 -11.46
C HIS A 317 -16.63 13.06 -10.50
N GLY A 318 -16.91 13.08 -9.19
CA GLY A 318 -16.07 13.68 -8.16
C GLY A 318 -16.66 14.94 -7.54
N ARG A 319 -15.82 15.75 -6.89
CA ARG A 319 -16.22 17.00 -6.23
C ARG A 319 -16.63 18.05 -7.26
N PHE A 320 -17.67 18.80 -6.93
CA PHE A 320 -18.10 19.97 -7.67
C PHE A 320 -18.64 21.05 -6.71
N LEU A 321 -18.62 22.29 -7.15
CA LEU A 321 -19.22 23.40 -6.42
C LEU A 321 -20.70 23.52 -6.80
N ALA A 322 -21.57 23.55 -5.80
CA ALA A 322 -23.01 23.75 -5.97
C ALA A 322 -23.49 24.97 -5.19
N CYS A 323 -24.48 25.64 -5.71
CA CYS A 323 -25.13 26.71 -4.96
C CYS A 323 -26.10 26.10 -3.92
N PRO A 324 -26.02 26.48 -2.64
CA PRO A 324 -26.95 26.01 -1.60
C PRO A 324 -28.38 26.48 -1.79
N GLY A 325 -28.63 27.38 -2.72
CA GLY A 325 -29.98 27.87 -3.08
C GLY A 325 -30.79 26.93 -3.97
N PHE A 326 -30.35 25.68 -4.17
CA PHE A 326 -31.16 24.70 -4.89
C PHE A 326 -32.49 24.41 -4.16
N PRO A 327 -33.62 24.26 -4.85
CA PRO A 327 -33.81 24.20 -6.31
C PRO A 327 -33.94 25.57 -7.03
N GLU A 328 -34.01 26.67 -6.31
CA GLU A 328 -34.22 28.01 -6.89
C GLU A 328 -33.01 28.50 -7.68
N CYS A 329 -31.81 28.21 -7.19
CA CYS A 329 -30.56 28.50 -7.90
C CYS A 329 -29.81 27.17 -8.18
N ARG A 330 -29.72 26.80 -9.45
CA ARG A 330 -29.11 25.53 -9.89
C ARG A 330 -27.66 25.70 -10.38
N ASN A 331 -27.01 26.77 -9.97
CA ASN A 331 -25.65 27.05 -10.43
C ASN A 331 -24.65 26.01 -9.85
N THR A 332 -23.86 25.41 -10.74
CA THR A 332 -22.77 24.48 -10.39
C THR A 332 -21.52 24.86 -11.14
N LYS A 333 -20.36 24.66 -10.49
CA LYS A 333 -19.03 24.86 -11.07
C LYS A 333 -18.14 23.64 -10.83
N PRO A 334 -17.19 23.36 -11.70
CA PRO A 334 -16.16 22.35 -11.41
C PRO A 334 -15.38 22.73 -10.16
N TYR A 335 -15.13 21.77 -9.26
CA TYR A 335 -14.22 21.95 -8.15
C TYR A 335 -12.79 21.67 -8.62
N TYR A 336 -11.87 22.57 -8.35
CA TYR A 336 -10.47 22.44 -8.68
C TYR A 336 -9.61 22.52 -7.42
N GLU A 337 -8.71 21.57 -7.26
CA GLU A 337 -7.71 21.57 -6.19
C GLU A 337 -6.64 22.61 -6.51
N LYS A 338 -6.56 23.66 -5.69
CA LYS A 338 -5.57 24.75 -5.81
C LYS A 338 -4.22 24.26 -5.28
N ILE A 339 -3.15 24.51 -6.03
CA ILE A 339 -1.79 24.11 -5.64
C ILE A 339 -0.98 25.24 -4.97
N GLY A 340 -1.62 26.38 -4.70
CA GLY A 340 -0.98 27.53 -4.05
C GLY A 340 -0.02 28.32 -4.94
N VAL A 341 -0.05 28.11 -6.27
CA VAL A 341 0.83 28.82 -7.23
C VAL A 341 -0.01 29.67 -8.15
N ALA A 342 0.35 30.95 -8.27
CA ALA A 342 -0.29 31.87 -9.21
C ALA A 342 0.23 31.70 -10.64
N CYS A 343 -0.67 31.84 -11.60
CA CYS A 343 -0.30 31.81 -13.02
C CYS A 343 0.56 33.01 -13.41
N PRO A 344 1.76 32.82 -13.98
CA PRO A 344 2.67 33.92 -14.35
C PRO A 344 2.12 34.82 -15.46
N LYS A 345 1.09 34.36 -16.21
CA LYS A 345 0.48 35.15 -17.30
C LYS A 345 -0.70 36.01 -16.87
N CYS A 346 -1.49 35.55 -15.90
CA CYS A 346 -2.75 36.22 -15.54
C CYS A 346 -3.00 36.35 -14.03
N GLY A 347 -2.07 35.91 -13.18
CA GLY A 347 -2.18 35.98 -11.72
C GLY A 347 -3.23 35.06 -11.07
N LYS A 348 -4.05 34.34 -11.85
CA LYS A 348 -5.04 33.41 -11.33
C LYS A 348 -4.39 32.10 -10.85
N ASP A 349 -5.08 31.35 -10.00
CA ASP A 349 -4.58 30.08 -9.46
C ASP A 349 -4.25 29.03 -10.54
N ILE A 350 -3.15 28.33 -10.34
CA ILE A 350 -2.87 27.09 -11.05
C ILE A 350 -3.51 25.93 -10.25
N VAL A 351 -4.24 25.09 -10.95
CA VAL A 351 -5.06 24.02 -10.37
C VAL A 351 -4.77 22.68 -11.05
N LEU A 352 -5.07 21.60 -10.36
CA LEU A 352 -4.97 20.27 -10.91
C LEU A 352 -6.20 19.97 -11.77
N LYS A 353 -6.02 19.87 -13.08
CA LYS A 353 -7.06 19.51 -14.07
C LYS A 353 -6.90 18.05 -14.52
N LYS A 354 -7.97 17.46 -15.04
CA LYS A 354 -7.96 16.14 -15.68
C LYS A 354 -8.38 16.28 -17.15
N THR A 355 -7.66 15.60 -18.04
CA THR A 355 -8.08 15.43 -19.42
C THR A 355 -9.26 14.48 -19.51
N GLN A 356 -10.00 14.45 -20.64
CA GLN A 356 -11.07 13.48 -20.90
C GLN A 356 -10.62 12.01 -20.75
N LYS A 357 -9.32 11.74 -20.97
CA LYS A 357 -8.70 10.43 -20.78
C LYS A 357 -8.16 10.19 -19.35
N GLY A 358 -8.52 11.06 -18.38
CA GLY A 358 -8.17 10.93 -16.97
C GLY A 358 -6.72 11.31 -16.59
N ARG A 359 -5.91 11.84 -17.53
CA ARG A 359 -4.55 12.30 -17.21
C ARG A 359 -4.61 13.61 -16.43
N LYS A 360 -3.93 13.67 -15.29
CA LYS A 360 -3.78 14.87 -14.48
C LYS A 360 -2.73 15.80 -15.08
N TYR A 361 -3.02 17.10 -15.11
CA TYR A 361 -2.07 18.15 -15.51
C TYR A 361 -2.34 19.43 -14.73
N TYR A 362 -1.32 20.26 -14.59
CA TYR A 362 -1.46 21.57 -13.97
C TYR A 362 -1.88 22.59 -15.01
N GLY A 363 -2.95 23.30 -14.76
CA GLY A 363 -3.46 24.32 -15.66
C GLY A 363 -3.99 25.55 -14.93
N CYS A 364 -3.92 26.69 -15.57
CA CYS A 364 -4.48 27.92 -15.03
C CYS A 364 -6.02 27.83 -15.01
N ILE A 365 -6.66 28.29 -13.95
CA ILE A 365 -8.12 28.31 -13.82
C ILE A 365 -8.76 29.25 -14.85
N GLY A 366 -8.05 30.26 -15.29
CA GLY A 366 -8.51 31.20 -16.32
C GLY A 366 -8.26 30.76 -17.77
N ASN A 367 -7.74 29.55 -17.97
CA ASN A 367 -7.58 28.94 -19.29
C ASN A 367 -8.44 27.68 -19.34
N PRO A 368 -9.59 27.72 -20.04
CA PRO A 368 -10.52 26.60 -20.14
C PRO A 368 -9.96 25.37 -20.87
#